data_f91d322322684dc6bc11a59b7ed1801c
#
_entry.id   f91d322322684dc6bc11a59b7ed1801c
#
_cell.length_a   1.000
_cell.length_b   1.000
_cell.length_c   1.000
_cell.angle_alpha   90.00
_cell.angle_beta   90.00
_cell.angle_gamma   90.00
#
_symmetry.space_group_name_H-M   'P 1'
#
loop_
_entity.id
_entity.type
_entity.pdbx_description
1 polymer ?
#
loop_
_entity_poly.entity_id
_entity_poly.type
_entity_poly.pdbx_seq_one_letter_code
_entity_poly.pdbx_strand_id
1 'polypeptide(L)'
;MNTKEKKVSDLFLQTPHPKSVSDYFHCYNSNNILNVIYWWKFFEMISKIPGDIVECGVGRGRSLITITSLRNYLELSDLLIPKRKIFALDSFEGFPEPTENDSSVRNPKKGEWSKSPNHEFDYSITEISKVLNFAELDVSDSNQLEFVKGFFNDSTPKLNVEKIAILHLDGDLYESVLSPLKNLWSKVQLGGLIVIDDFILEDPEFEKEAFPGARKAVNEFLNTNKCFECRKSIRGTPYLIRIR
;
A
#
# COMPACT_ATOMS: atom_id res chain seq x y z
N MET A 1 25.47 21.98 -2.64
CA MET A 1 25.39 21.49 -1.25
C MET A 1 25.66 19.99 -1.31
N ASN A 2 26.74 19.55 -0.65
CA ASN A 2 27.07 18.11 -0.60
C ASN A 2 25.99 17.40 0.21
N THR A 3 25.17 16.62 -0.46
CA THR A 3 24.32 15.62 0.18
C THR A 3 25.25 14.56 0.77
N LYS A 4 25.56 14.66 2.07
CA LYS A 4 26.17 13.56 2.80
C LYS A 4 25.28 12.33 2.61
N GLU A 5 25.85 11.27 2.03
CA GLU A 5 25.20 9.96 2.05
C GLU A 5 24.83 9.63 3.49
N LYS A 6 23.54 9.53 3.76
CA LYS A 6 23.00 9.15 5.07
C LYS A 6 23.40 7.68 5.29
N LYS A 7 24.20 7.39 6.29
CA LYS A 7 24.57 5.99 6.64
C LYS A 7 23.43 5.39 7.49
N VAL A 8 23.29 4.08 7.43
CA VAL A 8 22.31 3.34 8.25
C VAL A 8 22.46 3.68 9.75
N SER A 9 23.72 3.83 10.23
CA SER A 9 23.99 4.27 11.60
C SER A 9 23.34 5.61 11.98
N ASP A 10 23.18 6.51 11.01
CA ASP A 10 22.63 7.84 11.28
C ASP A 10 21.12 7.80 11.54
N LEU A 11 20.43 6.74 11.05
CA LEU A 11 19.02 6.51 11.31
C LEU A 11 18.73 6.15 12.77
N PHE A 12 19.69 5.57 13.49
CA PHE A 12 19.54 5.16 14.89
C PHE A 12 20.00 6.24 15.89
N LEU A 13 20.81 7.20 15.46
CA LEU A 13 21.48 8.15 16.34
C LEU A 13 20.71 9.48 16.52
N GLN A 14 19.70 9.76 15.71
CA GLN A 14 19.04 11.07 15.65
C GLN A 14 17.56 11.04 15.98
N THR A 15 17.07 10.01 16.67
CA THR A 15 15.66 10.02 17.10
C THR A 15 15.49 11.07 18.19
N PRO A 16 14.75 12.17 17.97
CA PRO A 16 14.46 13.11 19.03
C PRO A 16 13.72 12.37 20.15
N HIS A 17 14.07 12.66 21.40
CA HIS A 17 13.32 12.11 22.53
C HIS A 17 11.85 12.50 22.40
N PRO A 18 10.92 11.54 22.52
CA PRO A 18 9.50 11.84 22.47
C PRO A 18 9.14 12.87 23.54
N LYS A 19 8.33 13.84 23.16
CA LYS A 19 7.94 14.96 24.06
C LYS A 19 7.02 14.49 25.17
N SER A 20 6.37 13.34 25.01
CA SER A 20 5.51 12.73 26.02
C SER A 20 5.61 11.19 26.00
N VAL A 21 5.24 10.57 27.11
CA VAL A 21 5.21 9.09 27.23
C VAL A 21 4.20 8.48 26.25
N SER A 22 3.10 9.18 25.94
CA SER A 22 2.09 8.72 24.99
C SER A 22 2.64 8.64 23.56
N ASP A 23 3.50 9.59 23.16
CA ASP A 23 4.11 9.60 21.84
C ASP A 23 5.04 8.41 21.67
N TYR A 24 5.79 8.06 22.70
CA TYR A 24 6.70 6.91 22.70
C TYR A 24 5.95 5.58 22.56
N PHE A 25 4.91 5.37 23.34
CA PHE A 25 4.12 4.13 23.29
C PHE A 25 3.30 4.00 22.01
N HIS A 26 2.87 5.09 21.41
CA HIS A 26 2.15 5.05 20.11
C HIS A 26 2.99 4.46 19.00
N CYS A 27 4.29 4.72 18.99
CA CYS A 27 5.21 4.20 17.97
C CYS A 27 5.46 2.69 18.09
N TYR A 28 5.35 2.13 19.31
CA TYR A 28 5.74 0.76 19.62
C TYR A 28 4.56 -0.17 19.97
N ASN A 29 3.34 0.16 19.60
CA ASN A 29 2.25 -0.77 19.81
C ASN A 29 2.37 -2.01 18.89
N SER A 30 1.80 -3.12 19.32
CA SER A 30 1.90 -4.41 18.63
C SER A 30 1.45 -4.34 17.16
N ASN A 31 0.42 -3.55 16.85
CA ASN A 31 -0.10 -3.43 15.50
C ASN A 31 0.88 -2.73 14.56
N ASN A 32 1.62 -1.72 15.04
CA ASN A 32 2.63 -1.06 14.24
C ASN A 32 3.83 -1.96 13.98
N ILE A 33 4.28 -2.70 15.01
CA ILE A 33 5.35 -3.68 14.87
C ILE A 33 4.96 -4.79 13.87
N LEU A 34 3.75 -5.34 14.01
CA LEU A 34 3.25 -6.37 13.09
C LEU A 34 3.13 -5.85 11.65
N ASN A 35 2.75 -4.57 11.47
CA ASN A 35 2.72 -3.96 10.15
C ASN A 35 4.11 -3.87 9.51
N VAL A 36 5.14 -3.49 10.30
CA VAL A 36 6.53 -3.47 9.82
C VAL A 36 6.99 -4.88 9.42
N ILE A 37 6.76 -5.88 10.28
CA ILE A 37 7.13 -7.28 10.00
C ILE A 37 6.39 -7.81 8.75
N TYR A 38 5.13 -7.46 8.60
CA TYR A 38 4.31 -7.84 7.45
C TYR A 38 4.92 -7.33 6.14
N TRP A 39 5.22 -6.04 6.05
CA TRP A 39 5.84 -5.45 4.88
C TRP A 39 7.27 -5.92 4.65
N TRP A 40 8.04 -6.10 5.73
CA TRP A 40 9.39 -6.66 5.64
C TRP A 40 9.42 -8.00 4.91
N LYS A 41 8.46 -8.89 5.20
CA LYS A 41 8.35 -10.19 4.53
C LYS A 41 8.14 -10.06 3.02
N PHE A 42 7.35 -9.11 2.58
CA PHE A 42 7.19 -8.87 1.14
C PHE A 42 8.45 -8.29 0.51
N PHE A 43 9.14 -7.40 1.18
CA PHE A 43 10.43 -6.89 0.70
C PHE A 43 11.49 -7.99 0.58
N GLU A 44 11.56 -8.91 1.53
CA GLU A 44 12.43 -10.10 1.43
C GLU A 44 12.13 -10.91 0.16
N MET A 45 10.84 -11.16 -0.12
CA MET A 45 10.41 -11.95 -1.27
C MET A 45 10.77 -11.29 -2.59
N ILE A 46 10.64 -9.96 -2.69
CA ILE A 46 10.91 -9.23 -3.92
C ILE A 46 12.36 -8.73 -4.03
N SER A 47 13.24 -9.07 -3.11
CA SER A 47 14.60 -8.52 -3.02
C SER A 47 15.40 -8.62 -4.34
N LYS A 48 15.12 -9.61 -5.17
CA LYS A 48 15.75 -9.82 -6.49
C LYS A 48 14.81 -9.57 -7.67
N ILE A 49 13.56 -9.20 -7.42
CA ILE A 49 12.57 -8.97 -8.46
C ILE A 49 12.67 -7.52 -8.92
N PRO A 50 12.89 -7.23 -10.21
CA PRO A 50 12.94 -5.84 -10.69
C PRO A 50 11.55 -5.21 -10.69
N GLY A 51 11.49 -3.89 -10.64
CA GLY A 51 10.27 -3.11 -10.76
C GLY A 51 9.94 -2.27 -9.53
N ASP A 52 8.97 -1.42 -9.71
CA ASP A 52 8.54 -0.42 -8.75
C ASP A 52 7.46 -0.96 -7.80
N ILE A 53 7.07 -0.15 -6.85
CA ILE A 53 5.97 -0.42 -5.94
C ILE A 53 4.82 0.50 -6.32
N VAL A 54 3.63 -0.07 -6.50
CA VAL A 54 2.40 0.68 -6.76
C VAL A 54 1.44 0.42 -5.61
N GLU A 55 1.03 1.47 -4.90
CA GLU A 55 0.02 1.43 -3.86
C GLU A 55 -1.24 2.13 -4.36
N CYS A 56 -2.35 1.42 -4.38
CA CYS A 56 -3.68 1.90 -4.71
C CYS A 56 -4.52 1.94 -3.42
N GLY A 57 -4.74 3.14 -2.89
CA GLY A 57 -5.34 3.39 -1.58
C GLY A 57 -4.29 3.80 -0.56
N VAL A 58 -4.01 5.09 -0.49
CA VAL A 58 -3.05 5.68 0.46
C VAL A 58 -3.70 5.95 1.81
N GLY A 59 -4.98 6.37 1.77
CA GLY A 59 -5.73 6.73 2.95
C GLY A 59 -4.96 7.73 3.85
N ARG A 60 -4.72 7.34 5.09
CA ARG A 60 -3.93 8.14 6.05
C ARG A 60 -2.40 7.90 5.98
N GLY A 61 -1.92 7.14 5.01
CA GLY A 61 -0.50 6.92 4.76
C GLY A 61 0.19 5.86 5.61
N ARG A 62 -0.53 5.02 6.34
CA ARG A 62 0.08 4.03 7.26
C ARG A 62 0.96 3.01 6.54
N SER A 63 0.48 2.41 5.48
CA SER A 63 1.22 1.49 4.63
C SER A 63 2.33 2.23 3.89
N LEU A 64 2.02 3.40 3.33
CA LEU A 64 2.97 4.23 2.58
C LEU A 64 4.21 4.59 3.41
N ILE A 65 4.03 5.01 4.68
CA ILE A 65 5.15 5.28 5.61
C ILE A 65 6.02 4.04 5.77
N THR A 66 5.39 2.90 6.03
CA THR A 66 6.12 1.64 6.27
C THR A 66 6.88 1.19 5.02
N ILE A 67 6.22 1.21 3.86
CA ILE A 67 6.81 0.84 2.57
C ILE A 67 7.98 1.76 2.23
N THR A 68 7.79 3.08 2.37
CA THR A 68 8.84 4.07 2.07
C THR A 68 10.02 3.93 3.02
N SER A 69 9.77 3.74 4.31
CA SER A 69 10.83 3.53 5.32
C SER A 69 11.65 2.28 5.02
N LEU A 70 10.98 1.16 4.74
CA LEU A 70 11.66 -0.09 4.41
C LEU A 70 12.45 0.01 3.11
N ARG A 71 11.88 0.61 2.07
CA ARG A 71 12.59 0.87 0.81
C ARG A 71 13.86 1.68 1.06
N ASN A 72 13.78 2.80 1.78
CA ASN A 72 14.92 3.65 2.09
C ASN A 72 15.98 2.91 2.90
N TYR A 73 15.57 2.17 3.94
CA TYR A 73 16.47 1.37 4.77
C TYR A 73 17.24 0.33 3.94
N LEU A 74 16.53 -0.40 3.09
CA LEU A 74 17.11 -1.46 2.28
C LEU A 74 18.06 -0.92 1.19
N GLU A 75 17.76 0.26 0.63
CA GLU A 75 18.65 0.96 -0.29
C GLU A 75 19.94 1.46 0.39
N LEU A 76 19.84 1.92 1.66
CA LEU A 76 20.98 2.41 2.43
C LEU A 76 21.88 1.30 2.98
N SER A 77 21.32 0.10 3.18
CA SER A 77 22.04 -1.02 3.81
C SER A 77 22.84 -1.89 2.84
N ASP A 78 23.02 -1.46 1.58
CA ASP A 78 23.69 -2.23 0.51
C ASP A 78 23.14 -3.66 0.31
N LEU A 79 21.99 -3.96 0.88
CA LEU A 79 21.24 -5.15 0.54
C LEU A 79 20.86 -4.99 -0.92
N LEU A 80 21.31 -5.87 -1.78
CA LEU A 80 21.18 -5.83 -3.25
C LEU A 80 19.74 -5.78 -3.72
N ILE A 81 19.05 -4.70 -3.41
CA ILE A 81 17.69 -4.42 -3.84
C ILE A 81 17.77 -3.43 -4.99
N PRO A 82 17.16 -3.73 -6.13
CA PRO A 82 17.03 -2.73 -7.19
C PRO A 82 16.38 -1.46 -6.64
N LYS A 83 16.91 -0.29 -6.98
CA LYS A 83 16.24 0.98 -6.67
C LYS A 83 14.81 0.93 -7.18
N ARG A 84 13.87 1.37 -6.35
CA ARG A 84 12.45 1.28 -6.64
C ARG A 84 11.77 2.62 -6.44
N LYS A 85 11.02 3.04 -7.41
CA LYS A 85 10.07 4.13 -7.25
C LYS A 85 8.81 3.61 -6.57
N ILE A 86 8.16 4.46 -5.80
CA ILE A 86 6.85 4.22 -5.21
C ILE A 86 5.85 5.13 -5.91
N PHE A 87 4.79 4.55 -6.46
CA PHE A 87 3.62 5.27 -6.95
C PHE A 87 2.51 5.13 -5.91
N ALA A 88 2.07 6.26 -5.36
CA ALA A 88 1.05 6.34 -4.33
C ALA A 88 -0.24 6.92 -4.92
N LEU A 89 -1.16 6.02 -5.29
CA LEU A 89 -2.42 6.36 -5.94
C LEU A 89 -3.55 6.46 -4.93
N ASP A 90 -4.31 7.55 -5.00
CA ASP A 90 -5.55 7.72 -4.23
C ASP A 90 -6.45 8.75 -4.90
N SER A 91 -7.74 8.68 -4.68
CA SER A 91 -8.65 9.74 -5.09
C SER A 91 -8.41 11.02 -4.29
N PHE A 92 -8.00 10.89 -3.02
CA PHE A 92 -7.99 11.94 -1.99
C PHE A 92 -9.37 12.62 -1.84
N GLU A 93 -10.42 11.89 -2.22
CA GLU A 93 -11.82 12.29 -2.15
C GLU A 93 -12.69 11.21 -1.47
N GLY A 94 -12.01 10.15 -0.96
CA GLY A 94 -12.64 8.98 -0.36
C GLY A 94 -13.21 8.01 -1.39
N PHE A 95 -14.17 7.19 -0.96
CA PHE A 95 -14.74 6.17 -1.83
C PHE A 95 -15.45 6.74 -3.06
N PRO A 96 -15.32 6.07 -4.23
CA PRO A 96 -16.26 6.29 -5.33
C PRO A 96 -17.68 5.87 -4.93
N GLU A 97 -18.65 6.00 -5.83
CA GLU A 97 -19.99 5.44 -5.62
C GLU A 97 -19.88 3.91 -5.51
N PRO A 98 -20.30 3.30 -4.37
CA PRO A 98 -20.35 1.85 -4.23
C PRO A 98 -21.29 1.21 -5.25
N THR A 99 -20.97 0.00 -5.68
CA THR A 99 -21.80 -0.79 -6.60
C THR A 99 -22.65 -1.83 -5.84
N GLU A 100 -23.50 -2.55 -6.54
CA GLU A 100 -24.24 -3.69 -5.96
C GLU A 100 -23.30 -4.77 -5.40
N ASN A 101 -22.08 -4.87 -5.93
CA ASN A 101 -21.06 -5.81 -5.46
C ASN A 101 -20.52 -5.46 -4.08
N ASP A 102 -20.70 -4.22 -3.63
CA ASP A 102 -20.21 -3.69 -2.36
C ASP A 102 -21.25 -3.74 -1.25
N SER A 103 -22.44 -4.31 -1.56
CA SER A 103 -23.52 -4.43 -0.59
C SER A 103 -23.12 -5.32 0.60
N SER A 104 -23.10 -4.75 1.80
CA SER A 104 -22.71 -5.43 3.04
C SER A 104 -23.32 -4.77 4.25
N VAL A 105 -23.19 -5.40 5.42
CA VAL A 105 -23.61 -4.80 6.71
C VAL A 105 -22.86 -3.50 7.04
N ARG A 106 -21.67 -3.33 6.51
CA ARG A 106 -20.88 -2.11 6.65
C ARG A 106 -21.50 -0.93 5.91
N ASN A 107 -22.20 -1.20 4.81
CA ASN A 107 -22.92 -0.20 4.01
C ASN A 107 -22.06 1.01 3.62
N PRO A 108 -20.96 0.80 2.87
CA PRO A 108 -20.03 1.85 2.49
C PRO A 108 -20.73 2.98 1.73
N LYS A 109 -20.26 4.21 1.90
CA LYS A 109 -20.85 5.39 1.25
C LYS A 109 -19.78 6.14 0.46
N LYS A 110 -20.24 6.78 -0.63
CA LYS A 110 -19.41 7.71 -1.40
C LYS A 110 -18.79 8.76 -0.49
N GLY A 111 -17.50 9.04 -0.68
CA GLY A 111 -16.76 10.06 0.06
C GLY A 111 -16.29 9.62 1.45
N GLU A 112 -16.62 8.42 1.92
CA GLU A 112 -16.01 7.90 3.14
C GLU A 112 -14.50 7.75 2.98
N TRP A 113 -13.76 7.85 4.06
CA TRP A 113 -12.28 7.86 4.08
C TRP A 113 -11.64 9.07 3.38
N SER A 114 -12.41 10.15 3.12
CA SER A 114 -11.84 11.41 2.66
C SER A 114 -11.28 12.28 3.79
N LYS A 115 -11.65 11.96 5.03
CA LYS A 115 -11.30 12.74 6.24
C LYS A 115 -10.87 11.86 7.39
N SER A 116 -10.14 12.47 8.35
CA SER A 116 -9.87 11.84 9.63
C SER A 116 -11.15 11.51 10.40
N PRO A 117 -11.15 10.50 11.29
CA PRO A 117 -12.35 10.08 12.03
C PRO A 117 -13.03 11.19 12.84
N ASN A 118 -12.25 12.16 13.30
CA ASN A 118 -12.75 13.35 14.03
C ASN A 118 -13.03 14.54 13.12
N HIS A 119 -12.89 14.38 11.79
CA HIS A 119 -13.09 15.42 10.78
C HIS A 119 -12.20 16.67 10.92
N GLU A 120 -11.07 16.57 11.61
CA GLU A 120 -10.16 17.71 11.83
C GLU A 120 -9.33 18.04 10.59
N PHE A 121 -9.03 17.04 9.75
CA PHE A 121 -8.28 17.24 8.52
C PHE A 121 -8.71 16.29 7.41
N ASP A 122 -8.56 16.74 6.17
CA ASP A 122 -8.80 15.95 4.97
C ASP A 122 -7.57 15.07 4.66
N TYR A 123 -7.81 13.85 4.18
CA TYR A 123 -6.72 13.03 3.62
C TYR A 123 -6.37 13.56 2.23
N SER A 124 -5.33 14.35 2.17
CA SER A 124 -4.85 15.00 0.96
C SER A 124 -3.35 14.76 0.78
N ILE A 125 -2.85 14.97 -0.44
CA ILE A 125 -1.41 14.88 -0.72
C ILE A 125 -0.62 15.77 0.25
N THR A 126 -1.13 16.98 0.55
CA THR A 126 -0.47 17.90 1.47
C THR A 126 -0.38 17.33 2.89
N GLU A 127 -1.47 16.77 3.41
CA GLU A 127 -1.47 16.18 4.75
C GLU A 127 -0.63 14.92 4.83
N ILE A 128 -0.75 14.03 3.82
CA ILE A 128 0.09 12.82 3.76
C ILE A 128 1.58 13.19 3.63
N SER A 129 1.91 14.20 2.84
CA SER A 129 3.29 14.70 2.75
C SER A 129 3.82 15.23 4.08
N LYS A 130 2.99 15.93 4.87
CA LYS A 130 3.36 16.35 6.24
C LYS A 130 3.64 15.14 7.14
N VAL A 131 2.79 14.11 7.06
CA VAL A 131 2.96 12.88 7.86
C VAL A 131 4.27 12.17 7.48
N LEU A 132 4.58 12.06 6.20
CA LEU A 132 5.84 11.47 5.72
C LEU A 132 7.05 12.29 6.14
N ASN A 133 6.99 13.63 6.00
CA ASN A 133 8.06 14.52 6.44
C ASN A 133 8.27 14.46 7.97
N PHE A 134 7.19 14.31 8.74
CA PHE A 134 7.28 14.10 10.19
C PHE A 134 7.98 12.78 10.54
N ALA A 135 7.80 11.77 9.71
CA ALA A 135 8.53 10.50 9.79
C ALA A 135 9.94 10.57 9.17
N GLU A 136 10.46 11.77 8.89
CA GLU A 136 11.77 12.03 8.27
C GLU A 136 11.95 11.39 6.87
N LEU A 137 10.85 11.18 6.15
CA LEU A 137 10.85 10.66 4.80
C LEU A 137 10.75 11.81 3.81
N ASP A 138 11.75 11.94 2.94
CA ASP A 138 11.74 12.96 1.89
C ASP A 138 10.73 12.60 0.80
N VAL A 139 9.81 13.51 0.55
CA VAL A 139 8.76 13.38 -0.48
C VAL A 139 8.96 14.35 -1.65
N SER A 140 10.05 15.11 -1.66
CA SER A 140 10.32 16.11 -2.69
C SER A 140 10.83 15.52 -4.00
N ASP A 141 11.43 14.32 -3.95
CA ASP A 141 11.97 13.63 -5.13
C ASP A 141 10.92 12.71 -5.76
N SER A 142 10.26 13.21 -6.82
CA SER A 142 9.28 12.44 -7.59
C SER A 142 9.86 11.22 -8.32
N ASN A 143 11.19 11.08 -8.41
CA ASN A 143 11.81 9.85 -8.90
C ASN A 143 11.81 8.73 -7.87
N GLN A 144 11.58 9.06 -6.60
CA GLN A 144 11.52 8.10 -5.51
C GLN A 144 10.09 7.82 -5.04
N LEU A 145 9.26 8.87 -4.92
CA LEU A 145 7.86 8.78 -4.54
C LEU A 145 7.01 9.74 -5.38
N GLU A 146 6.02 9.22 -6.06
CA GLU A 146 5.08 9.99 -6.85
C GLU A 146 3.65 9.80 -6.36
N PHE A 147 2.98 10.89 -5.99
CA PHE A 147 1.55 10.89 -5.72
C PHE A 147 0.75 11.03 -7.02
N VAL A 148 -0.21 10.13 -7.21
CA VAL A 148 -1.09 10.13 -8.38
C VAL A 148 -2.54 10.29 -7.91
N LYS A 149 -3.07 11.51 -8.01
CA LYS A 149 -4.46 11.80 -7.65
C LYS A 149 -5.43 11.34 -8.72
N GLY A 150 -6.48 10.64 -8.29
CA GLY A 150 -7.64 10.26 -9.12
C GLY A 150 -8.21 8.91 -8.72
N PHE A 151 -9.47 8.67 -9.09
CA PHE A 151 -10.07 7.34 -8.97
C PHE A 151 -9.31 6.35 -9.86
N PHE A 152 -9.23 5.09 -9.42
CA PHE A 152 -8.35 4.10 -10.06
C PHE A 152 -8.78 3.76 -11.49
N ASN A 153 -10.05 3.91 -11.83
CA ASN A 153 -10.55 3.75 -13.20
C ASN A 153 -9.88 4.73 -14.17
N ASP A 154 -9.54 5.92 -13.70
CA ASP A 154 -8.96 7.00 -14.51
C ASP A 154 -7.44 7.07 -14.41
N SER A 155 -6.89 6.77 -13.23
CA SER A 155 -5.46 6.94 -12.92
C SER A 155 -4.62 5.74 -13.35
N THR A 156 -5.11 4.50 -13.11
CA THR A 156 -4.31 3.31 -13.40
C THR A 156 -4.06 3.04 -14.89
N PRO A 157 -5.00 3.34 -15.84
CA PRO A 157 -4.69 3.19 -17.27
C PRO A 157 -3.59 4.14 -17.77
N LYS A 158 -3.43 5.28 -17.09
CA LYS A 158 -2.48 6.35 -17.48
C LYS A 158 -1.15 6.25 -16.72
N LEU A 159 -1.03 5.31 -15.78
CA LEU A 159 0.15 5.19 -14.93
C LEU A 159 1.37 4.79 -15.74
N ASN A 160 2.38 5.65 -15.74
CA ASN A 160 3.65 5.42 -16.44
C ASN A 160 4.59 4.56 -15.56
N VAL A 161 4.24 3.30 -15.39
CA VAL A 161 5.07 2.28 -14.74
C VAL A 161 5.34 1.15 -15.74
N GLU A 162 6.58 0.72 -15.85
CA GLU A 162 6.96 -0.36 -16.79
C GLU A 162 6.91 -1.73 -16.13
N LYS A 163 7.46 -1.83 -14.92
CA LYS A 163 7.60 -3.07 -14.16
C LYS A 163 7.17 -2.86 -12.72
N ILE A 164 6.43 -3.80 -12.19
CA ILE A 164 5.91 -3.75 -10.82
C ILE A 164 6.45 -4.97 -10.05
N ALA A 165 7.11 -4.73 -8.92
CA ALA A 165 7.51 -5.76 -7.99
C ALA A 165 6.43 -6.02 -6.93
N ILE A 166 5.77 -4.95 -6.45
CA ILE A 166 4.60 -5.04 -5.57
C ILE A 166 3.49 -4.14 -6.11
N LEU A 167 2.32 -4.72 -6.32
CA LEU A 167 1.06 -4.01 -6.49
C LEU A 167 0.25 -4.19 -5.20
N HIS A 168 0.09 -3.12 -4.43
CA HIS A 168 -0.72 -3.09 -3.21
C HIS A 168 -2.09 -2.51 -3.51
N LEU A 169 -3.13 -3.23 -3.13
CA LEU A 169 -4.53 -2.86 -3.33
C LEU A 169 -5.22 -2.75 -1.98
N ASP A 170 -5.55 -1.53 -1.59
CA ASP A 170 -6.23 -1.15 -0.35
C ASP A 170 -7.35 -0.15 -0.70
N GLY A 171 -8.24 -0.59 -1.58
CA GLY A 171 -9.30 0.27 -2.13
C GLY A 171 -10.70 -0.15 -1.68
N ASP A 172 -10.81 -1.18 -0.82
CA ASP A 172 -12.02 -1.68 -0.19
C ASP A 172 -13.11 -2.16 -1.16
N LEU A 173 -13.45 -1.37 -2.17
CA LEU A 173 -14.61 -1.59 -3.03
C LEU A 173 -14.27 -2.39 -4.29
N TYR A 174 -15.29 -3.03 -4.86
CA TYR A 174 -15.18 -3.89 -6.03
C TYR A 174 -14.44 -3.23 -7.20
N GLU A 175 -14.90 -2.06 -7.66
CA GLU A 175 -14.26 -1.35 -8.78
C GLU A 175 -12.88 -0.82 -8.42
N SER A 176 -12.68 -0.45 -7.15
CA SER A 176 -11.39 0.04 -6.65
C SER A 176 -10.31 -1.05 -6.62
N VAL A 177 -10.69 -2.32 -6.51
CA VAL A 177 -9.78 -3.47 -6.59
C VAL A 177 -9.69 -3.99 -8.03
N LEU A 178 -10.81 -4.10 -8.74
CA LEU A 178 -10.85 -4.68 -10.08
C LEU A 178 -10.10 -3.86 -11.11
N SER A 179 -10.25 -2.53 -11.06
CA SER A 179 -9.64 -1.63 -12.04
C SER A 179 -8.11 -1.68 -12.03
N PRO A 180 -7.41 -1.53 -10.89
CA PRO A 180 -5.96 -1.74 -10.83
C PRO A 180 -5.54 -3.15 -11.25
N LEU A 181 -6.28 -4.19 -10.85
CA LEU A 181 -6.01 -5.56 -11.30
C LEU A 181 -6.01 -5.64 -12.83
N LYS A 182 -7.06 -5.16 -13.49
CA LYS A 182 -7.18 -5.20 -14.96
C LYS A 182 -6.07 -4.42 -15.67
N ASN A 183 -5.71 -3.26 -15.14
CA ASN A 183 -4.81 -2.33 -15.84
C ASN A 183 -3.33 -2.58 -15.55
N LEU A 184 -2.98 -3.17 -14.40
CA LEU A 184 -1.60 -3.23 -13.94
C LEU A 184 -1.04 -4.65 -13.78
N TRP A 185 -1.86 -5.69 -13.72
CA TRP A 185 -1.39 -7.05 -13.47
C TRP A 185 -0.32 -7.53 -14.46
N SER A 186 -0.45 -7.15 -15.72
CA SER A 186 0.49 -7.57 -16.77
C SER A 186 1.91 -7.01 -16.57
N LYS A 187 2.02 -5.90 -15.84
CA LYS A 187 3.29 -5.24 -15.48
C LYS A 187 3.93 -5.84 -14.23
N VAL A 188 3.18 -6.58 -13.40
CA VAL A 188 3.73 -7.29 -12.24
C VAL A 188 4.71 -8.34 -12.73
N GLN A 189 5.93 -8.32 -12.24
CA GLN A 189 7.00 -9.18 -12.73
C GLN A 189 6.83 -10.62 -12.26
N LEU A 190 7.48 -11.58 -12.93
CA LEU A 190 7.56 -12.97 -12.47
C LEU A 190 8.17 -13.01 -11.06
N GLY A 191 7.49 -13.64 -10.11
CA GLY A 191 7.83 -13.59 -8.69
C GLY A 191 7.37 -12.33 -7.97
N GLY A 192 6.85 -11.32 -8.70
CA GLY A 192 6.25 -10.12 -8.11
C GLY A 192 4.92 -10.41 -7.45
N LEU A 193 4.48 -9.49 -6.61
CA LEU A 193 3.37 -9.69 -5.68
C LEU A 193 2.20 -8.76 -5.98
N ILE A 194 0.98 -9.26 -5.77
CA ILE A 194 -0.21 -8.44 -5.58
C ILE A 194 -0.68 -8.66 -4.14
N VAL A 195 -0.59 -7.62 -3.33
CA VAL A 195 -0.98 -7.60 -1.91
C VAL A 195 -2.33 -6.91 -1.82
N ILE A 196 -3.33 -7.56 -1.21
CA ILE A 196 -4.70 -7.07 -1.19
C ILE A 196 -5.17 -7.05 0.27
N ASP A 197 -5.55 -5.87 0.78
CA ASP A 197 -5.86 -5.73 2.21
C ASP A 197 -7.19 -6.41 2.59
N ASP A 198 -8.23 -6.20 1.83
CA ASP A 198 -9.60 -6.68 2.12
C ASP A 198 -9.96 -8.00 1.43
N PHE A 199 -8.97 -8.78 1.04
CA PHE A 199 -9.20 -10.10 0.47
C PHE A 199 -9.16 -11.18 1.55
N ILE A 200 -10.28 -11.88 1.72
CA ILE A 200 -10.43 -13.01 2.64
C ILE A 200 -10.64 -14.27 1.80
N LEU A 201 -9.90 -15.34 2.08
CA LEU A 201 -10.01 -16.60 1.34
C LEU A 201 -11.22 -17.32 1.91
N GLU A 202 -11.68 -17.83 2.60
CA GLU A 202 -12.87 -18.54 3.03
C GLU A 202 -13.14 -18.26 4.52
N ASP A 203 -14.18 -17.53 4.79
CA ASP A 203 -14.68 -17.38 6.14
C ASP A 203 -16.11 -17.94 6.19
N PRO A 204 -16.39 -18.94 7.03
CA PRO A 204 -17.75 -19.42 7.24
C PRO A 204 -18.70 -18.36 7.85
N GLU A 205 -18.17 -17.30 8.45
CA GLU A 205 -18.93 -16.13 8.94
C GLU A 205 -19.09 -15.03 7.88
N PHE A 206 -19.19 -15.40 6.67
CA PHE A 206 -19.24 -14.60 5.45
C PHE A 206 -20.22 -13.42 5.47
N GLU A 207 -21.35 -13.55 6.14
CA GLU A 207 -22.37 -12.50 6.24
C GLU A 207 -21.89 -11.25 6.98
N LYS A 208 -20.73 -11.32 7.62
CA LYS A 208 -20.12 -10.22 8.38
C LYS A 208 -18.97 -9.52 7.65
N GLU A 209 -18.67 -9.93 6.42
CA GLU A 209 -17.57 -9.32 5.64
C GLU A 209 -17.89 -7.84 5.37
N ALA A 210 -16.91 -6.99 5.69
CA ALA A 210 -17.06 -5.54 5.54
C ALA A 210 -17.05 -5.11 4.06
N PHE A 211 -16.16 -5.73 3.26
CA PHE A 211 -15.91 -5.36 1.87
C PHE A 211 -15.96 -6.58 0.92
N PRO A 212 -17.13 -7.17 0.70
CA PRO A 212 -17.28 -8.34 -0.16
C PRO A 212 -16.90 -8.06 -1.63
N GLY A 213 -16.99 -6.79 -2.04
CA GLY A 213 -16.62 -6.34 -3.38
C GLY A 213 -15.17 -6.61 -3.72
N ALA A 214 -14.23 -6.35 -2.79
CA ALA A 214 -12.82 -6.63 -2.98
C ALA A 214 -12.57 -8.11 -3.28
N ARG A 215 -13.15 -9.00 -2.48
CA ARG A 215 -13.02 -10.44 -2.69
C ARG A 215 -13.64 -10.91 -4.02
N LYS A 216 -14.79 -10.38 -4.38
CA LYS A 216 -15.45 -10.70 -5.66
C LYS A 216 -14.54 -10.31 -6.82
N ALA A 217 -13.97 -9.11 -6.80
CA ALA A 217 -13.06 -8.62 -7.82
C ALA A 217 -11.83 -9.53 -7.99
N VAL A 218 -11.22 -9.95 -6.88
CA VAL A 218 -10.07 -10.85 -6.91
C VAL A 218 -10.43 -12.22 -7.46
N ASN A 219 -11.57 -12.80 -7.05
CA ASN A 219 -12.02 -14.09 -7.54
C ASN A 219 -12.31 -14.06 -9.05
N GLU A 220 -12.96 -13.03 -9.56
CA GLU A 220 -13.18 -12.85 -10.99
C GLU A 220 -11.87 -12.70 -11.76
N PHE A 221 -10.93 -11.95 -11.23
CA PHE A 221 -9.60 -11.82 -11.80
C PHE A 221 -8.88 -13.18 -11.87
N LEU A 222 -8.85 -13.95 -10.80
CA LEU A 222 -8.20 -15.25 -10.72
C LEU A 222 -8.88 -16.32 -11.60
N ASN A 223 -10.16 -16.18 -11.89
CA ASN A 223 -10.87 -17.09 -12.81
C ASN A 223 -10.32 -16.99 -14.24
N THR A 224 -9.91 -15.80 -14.66
CA THR A 224 -9.39 -15.50 -16.00
C THR A 224 -7.87 -15.51 -16.08
N ASN A 225 -7.17 -15.26 -14.97
CA ASN A 225 -5.72 -15.08 -14.91
C ASN A 225 -5.05 -16.20 -14.10
N LYS A 226 -4.73 -17.32 -14.76
CA LYS A 226 -4.10 -18.51 -14.14
C LYS A 226 -2.58 -18.40 -13.96
N CYS A 227 -2.02 -17.21 -14.07
CA CYS A 227 -0.59 -16.93 -13.89
C CYS A 227 -0.21 -16.48 -12.47
N PHE A 228 -1.16 -16.52 -11.55
CA PHE A 228 -0.95 -16.19 -10.15
C PHE A 228 -1.23 -17.37 -9.22
N GLU A 229 -0.42 -17.50 -8.19
CA GLU A 229 -0.62 -18.39 -7.04
C GLU A 229 -1.04 -17.57 -5.83
N CYS A 230 -2.10 -18.00 -5.15
CA CYS A 230 -2.57 -17.37 -3.92
C CYS A 230 -1.89 -18.00 -2.70
N ARG A 231 -1.34 -17.18 -1.81
CA ARG A 231 -0.71 -17.61 -0.55
C ARG A 231 -1.22 -16.79 0.61
N LYS A 232 -1.02 -17.29 1.84
CA LYS A 232 -1.35 -16.55 3.07
C LYS A 232 -0.11 -15.82 3.61
N SER A 233 -0.29 -14.58 4.02
CA SER A 233 0.71 -13.79 4.72
C SER A 233 0.83 -14.17 6.20
N ILE A 234 1.78 -13.58 6.90
CA ILE A 234 1.91 -13.74 8.37
C ILE A 234 0.71 -13.19 9.15
N ARG A 235 -0.09 -12.28 8.55
CA ARG A 235 -1.35 -11.79 9.11
C ARG A 235 -2.54 -12.71 8.82
N GLY A 236 -2.34 -13.77 8.03
CA GLY A 236 -3.41 -14.63 7.53
C GLY A 236 -4.13 -14.07 6.30
N THR A 237 -3.93 -12.80 5.93
CA THR A 237 -4.49 -12.22 4.71
C THR A 237 -3.84 -12.82 3.47
N PRO A 238 -4.60 -13.08 2.39
CA PRO A 238 -4.04 -13.62 1.17
C PRO A 238 -3.25 -12.58 0.38
N TYR A 239 -2.31 -13.06 -0.42
CA TYR A 239 -1.63 -12.29 -1.45
C TYR A 239 -1.36 -13.20 -2.66
N LEU A 240 -1.12 -12.60 -3.82
CA LEU A 240 -0.88 -13.32 -5.06
C LEU A 240 0.59 -13.18 -5.46
N ILE A 241 1.18 -14.27 -5.96
CA ILE A 241 2.52 -14.29 -6.56
C ILE A 241 2.36 -14.59 -8.04
N ARG A 242 2.98 -13.81 -8.92
CA ARG A 242 3.03 -14.12 -10.34
C ARG A 242 3.99 -15.27 -10.60
N ILE A 243 3.50 -16.36 -11.17
CA ILE A 243 4.25 -17.61 -11.45
C ILE A 243 4.46 -17.88 -12.95
N ARG A 244 3.83 -17.09 -13.83
CA ARG A 244 3.96 -17.19 -15.30
C ARG A 244 3.77 -15.85 -15.96
#